data_4d281884800d69fbad2a8bd8f948f6f3
#
_entry.id   4d281884800d69fbad2a8bd8f948f6f3
#
_cell.length_a   1.000
_cell.length_b   1.000
_cell.length_c   1.000
_cell.angle_alpha   90.00
_cell.angle_beta   90.00
_cell.angle_gamma   90.00
#
_symmetry.space_group_name_H-M   'P 1'
#
loop_
_entity.id
_entity.type
_entity.pdbx_description
1 polymer ?
#
loop_
_entity_poly.entity_id
_entity_poly.type
_entity_poly.pdbx_seq_one_letter_code
_entity_poly.pdbx_strand_id
1 'polypeptide(L)'
;VSAGMYDASGRWMVNVGIPAKSGVAGGLIGTLPGQLGIASLSPRLDKQGNSVRGVKIFRELSSSMGLNLLSSNFYFAPGIRRIERRDDAEIVELQGMITFTSAEKILRGLSQRRLTSTNLILDVSGVTAFNKAGRDLIKDGLMQYRDEGYNISIYDPDHTLSDYEFADGTTAQAIRDFTASFSVPATREEVYQAITKPKTWWDERVEGDAAEQGSEFHYSDDDRYVGFSVKEADDGKRIVWDVEPTDNPKEDHEWDDTSLIFDIEEDESGKTKVNFTHRGMRPHDSGYEEIAKEWRERIAKGLQPLIRRREENSTDS
;
A
#
# COMPACT_ATOMS: atom_id res chain seq x y z
N VAL A 1 -11.41 35.82 13.72
CA VAL A 1 -12.02 35.99 12.39
C VAL A 1 -11.46 34.92 11.49
N SER A 2 -12.27 33.95 11.09
CA SER A 2 -11.86 32.82 10.23
C SER A 2 -11.83 33.18 8.74
N ALA A 3 -12.59 34.21 8.32
CA ALA A 3 -12.56 34.72 6.95
C ALA A 3 -13.00 36.19 6.91
N GLY A 4 -12.28 37.02 6.13
CA GLY A 4 -12.58 38.42 5.86
C GLY A 4 -13.09 38.60 4.43
N MET A 5 -14.18 37.88 4.05
CA MET A 5 -14.78 37.86 2.73
C MET A 5 -16.09 38.68 2.66
N TYR A 6 -16.20 39.73 3.47
CA TYR A 6 -17.39 40.55 3.62
C TYR A 6 -18.63 39.70 3.93
N ASP A 7 -19.76 39.96 3.31
CA ASP A 7 -21.02 39.22 3.50
C ASP A 7 -20.94 37.74 3.06
N ALA A 8 -19.91 37.38 2.31
CA ALA A 8 -19.68 36.01 1.87
C ALA A 8 -18.89 35.13 2.85
N SER A 9 -18.42 35.68 4.01
CA SER A 9 -17.48 35.01 4.93
C SER A 9 -17.99 33.66 5.44
N GLY A 10 -19.24 33.53 5.84
CA GLY A 10 -19.81 32.25 6.31
C GLY A 10 -19.86 31.17 5.20
N ARG A 11 -20.36 31.57 4.03
CA ARG A 11 -20.42 30.68 2.85
C ARG A 11 -19.01 30.29 2.36
N TRP A 12 -18.05 31.21 2.47
CA TRP A 12 -16.66 30.98 2.14
C TRP A 12 -16.04 29.88 3.01
N MET A 13 -16.25 29.95 4.32
CA MET A 13 -15.71 28.93 5.23
C MET A 13 -16.27 27.53 4.96
N VAL A 14 -17.55 27.43 4.62
CA VAL A 14 -18.17 26.13 4.30
C VAL A 14 -17.71 25.58 2.95
N ASN A 15 -17.62 26.44 1.91
CA ASN A 15 -17.40 25.99 0.55
C ASN A 15 -15.92 25.98 0.13
N VAL A 16 -15.07 26.76 0.79
CA VAL A 16 -13.64 26.90 0.47
C VAL A 16 -12.78 26.47 1.65
N GLY A 17 -13.15 26.86 2.88
CA GLY A 17 -12.47 26.45 4.10
C GLY A 17 -11.04 26.95 4.26
N ILE A 18 -10.57 27.87 3.43
CA ILE A 18 -9.27 28.54 3.55
C ILE A 18 -9.48 29.87 4.25
N PRO A 19 -8.90 30.11 5.44
CA PRO A 19 -8.90 31.42 6.05
C PRO A 19 -8.33 32.46 5.07
N ALA A 20 -9.13 33.48 4.76
CA ALA A 20 -8.78 34.44 3.72
C ALA A 20 -9.25 35.86 4.05
N LYS A 21 -8.59 36.84 3.41
CA LYS A 21 -8.98 38.26 3.47
C LYS A 21 -9.05 38.84 2.07
N SER A 22 -10.18 39.41 1.74
CA SER A 22 -10.42 40.13 0.48
C SER A 22 -10.10 41.60 0.62
N GLY A 23 -9.59 42.19 -0.46
CA GLY A 23 -9.29 43.61 -0.61
C GLY A 23 -10.05 44.25 -1.76
N VAL A 24 -10.52 45.51 -1.59
CA VAL A 24 -11.32 46.23 -2.58
C VAL A 24 -10.61 46.52 -3.92
N ALA A 25 -9.28 46.32 -3.99
CA ALA A 25 -8.51 46.40 -5.24
C ALA A 25 -8.50 45.09 -6.02
N GLY A 26 -9.24 44.04 -5.57
CA GLY A 26 -9.25 42.74 -6.19
C GLY A 26 -8.17 41.80 -5.66
N GLY A 27 -7.49 42.16 -4.60
CA GLY A 27 -6.57 41.31 -3.87
C GLY A 27 -7.33 40.27 -3.03
N LEU A 28 -6.84 39.03 -2.98
CA LEU A 28 -7.31 38.00 -2.09
C LEU A 28 -6.09 37.25 -1.56
N ILE A 29 -5.93 37.24 -0.25
CA ILE A 29 -4.88 36.50 0.44
C ILE A 29 -5.51 35.45 1.33
N GLY A 30 -4.90 34.29 1.42
CA GLY A 30 -5.34 33.21 2.30
C GLY A 30 -4.14 32.47 2.90
N THR A 31 -4.39 31.77 3.99
CA THR A 31 -3.35 30.99 4.66
C THR A 31 -3.90 29.69 5.19
N LEU A 32 -3.11 28.65 5.06
CA LEU A 32 -3.28 27.37 5.73
C LEU A 32 -2.13 27.24 6.73
N PRO A 33 -2.38 27.37 8.04
CA PRO A 33 -1.33 27.38 9.05
C PRO A 33 -0.43 26.14 8.96
N GLY A 34 0.90 26.35 8.95
CA GLY A 34 1.88 25.30 8.84
C GLY A 34 1.99 24.63 7.45
N GLN A 35 1.27 25.15 6.44
CA GLN A 35 1.26 24.60 5.08
C GLN A 35 1.71 25.61 4.04
N LEU A 36 0.87 26.60 3.75
CA LEU A 36 1.18 27.58 2.71
C LEU A 36 0.39 28.89 2.89
N GLY A 37 0.89 29.96 2.25
CA GLY A 37 0.20 31.21 1.98
C GLY A 37 -0.15 31.33 0.51
N ILE A 38 -1.34 31.87 0.20
CA ILE A 38 -1.83 32.06 -1.17
C ILE A 38 -2.17 33.51 -1.36
N ALA A 39 -1.77 34.10 -2.47
CA ALA A 39 -2.18 35.45 -2.86
C ALA A 39 -2.61 35.47 -4.32
N SER A 40 -3.67 36.19 -4.62
CA SER A 40 -4.11 36.48 -5.98
C SER A 40 -4.51 37.95 -6.12
N LEU A 41 -4.28 38.52 -7.27
CA LEU A 41 -4.72 39.89 -7.61
C LEU A 41 -5.49 39.84 -8.94
N SER A 42 -6.78 40.22 -8.87
CA SER A 42 -7.61 40.35 -10.06
C SER A 42 -8.69 41.39 -9.79
N PRO A 43 -8.65 42.56 -10.45
CA PRO A 43 -9.41 43.75 -10.07
C PRO A 43 -10.92 43.66 -10.29
N ARG A 44 -11.45 42.69 -11.05
CA ARG A 44 -12.91 42.56 -11.24
C ARG A 44 -13.53 41.94 -9.99
N LEU A 45 -14.45 42.71 -9.35
CA LEU A 45 -15.13 42.32 -8.13
C LEU A 45 -16.55 41.77 -8.40
N ASP A 46 -17.01 40.89 -7.52
CA ASP A 46 -18.39 40.45 -7.42
C ASP A 46 -19.27 41.45 -6.66
N LYS A 47 -20.57 41.14 -6.50
CA LYS A 47 -21.52 41.99 -5.79
C LYS A 47 -21.18 42.16 -4.31
N GLN A 48 -20.43 41.25 -3.73
CA GLN A 48 -19.97 41.27 -2.35
C GLN A 48 -18.63 41.99 -2.18
N GLY A 49 -17.99 42.46 -3.26
CA GLY A 49 -16.69 43.14 -3.22
C GLY A 49 -15.48 42.22 -3.27
N ASN A 50 -15.65 40.92 -3.55
CA ASN A 50 -14.56 39.96 -3.65
C ASN A 50 -14.08 39.79 -5.09
N SER A 51 -12.81 39.49 -5.29
CA SER A 51 -12.25 39.19 -6.61
C SER A 51 -12.95 37.97 -7.24
N VAL A 52 -13.60 38.17 -8.39
CA VAL A 52 -14.33 37.08 -9.10
C VAL A 52 -13.39 35.92 -9.45
N ARG A 53 -12.22 36.22 -10.00
CA ARG A 53 -11.24 35.18 -10.36
C ARG A 53 -10.54 34.61 -9.13
N GLY A 54 -10.19 35.45 -8.16
CA GLY A 54 -9.60 35.01 -6.89
C GLY A 54 -10.49 33.99 -6.18
N VAL A 55 -11.80 34.24 -6.08
CA VAL A 55 -12.76 33.30 -5.49
C VAL A 55 -12.78 31.97 -6.23
N LYS A 56 -12.73 31.96 -7.56
CA LYS A 56 -12.69 30.73 -8.37
C LYS A 56 -11.39 29.97 -8.15
N ILE A 57 -10.25 30.64 -8.15
CA ILE A 57 -8.92 30.04 -7.90
C ILE A 57 -8.92 29.35 -6.53
N PHE A 58 -9.30 30.08 -5.47
CA PHE A 58 -9.30 29.51 -4.12
C PHE A 58 -10.25 28.32 -3.97
N ARG A 59 -11.40 28.35 -4.62
CA ARG A 59 -12.35 27.23 -4.63
C ARG A 59 -11.75 26.02 -5.34
N GLU A 60 -11.11 26.23 -6.47
CA GLU A 60 -10.44 25.16 -7.22
C GLU A 60 -9.31 24.55 -6.40
N LEU A 61 -8.46 25.37 -5.79
CA LEU A 61 -7.38 24.90 -4.90
C LEU A 61 -7.93 24.10 -3.71
N SER A 62 -9.03 24.58 -3.11
CA SER A 62 -9.68 23.85 -2.01
C SER A 62 -10.20 22.49 -2.46
N SER A 63 -10.90 22.42 -3.61
CA SER A 63 -11.54 21.20 -4.07
C SER A 63 -10.57 20.19 -4.70
N SER A 64 -9.63 20.66 -5.52
CA SER A 64 -8.70 19.77 -6.25
C SER A 64 -7.51 19.30 -5.41
N MET A 65 -7.03 20.18 -4.51
CA MET A 65 -5.84 19.90 -3.69
C MET A 65 -6.19 19.57 -2.23
N GLY A 66 -7.46 19.59 -1.85
CA GLY A 66 -7.90 19.36 -0.47
C GLY A 66 -7.45 20.43 0.53
N LEU A 67 -7.20 21.66 0.06
CA LEU A 67 -6.73 22.78 0.87
C LEU A 67 -7.91 23.42 1.65
N ASN A 68 -8.37 22.74 2.70
CA ASN A 68 -9.54 23.16 3.48
C ASN A 68 -9.35 22.83 4.96
N LEU A 69 -9.43 23.84 5.84
CA LEU A 69 -9.31 23.65 7.29
C LEU A 69 -10.46 22.87 7.93
N LEU A 70 -11.62 22.78 7.26
CA LEU A 70 -12.80 22.08 7.77
C LEU A 70 -12.91 20.65 7.23
N SER A 71 -12.00 20.23 6.34
CA SER A 71 -11.97 18.84 5.90
C SER A 71 -11.54 17.94 7.07
N SER A 72 -12.29 16.85 7.29
CA SER A 72 -12.05 15.90 8.39
C SER A 72 -10.73 15.11 8.30
N ASN A 73 -9.91 15.40 7.29
CA ASN A 73 -8.63 14.72 7.04
C ASN A 73 -7.46 15.28 7.89
N PHE A 74 -7.73 15.88 9.05
CA PHE A 74 -6.72 16.43 9.96
C PHE A 74 -6.00 15.43 10.86
N TYR A 75 -6.16 14.14 10.65
CA TYR A 75 -5.24 13.19 11.28
C TYR A 75 -3.93 13.16 10.49
N PHE A 76 -3.03 14.05 10.89
CA PHE A 76 -1.64 14.07 10.41
C PHE A 76 -0.83 12.94 11.04
N ALA A 77 -1.08 11.71 10.63
CA ALA A 77 0.01 10.77 10.63
C ALA A 77 1.07 11.35 9.67
N PRO A 78 2.36 11.38 10.04
CA PRO A 78 3.39 11.77 9.10
C PRO A 78 3.22 10.86 7.86
N GLY A 79 3.18 11.44 6.66
CA GLY A 79 3.01 10.68 5.40
C GLY A 79 4.15 9.67 5.18
N ILE A 80 5.30 9.90 5.80
CA ILE A 80 6.41 8.95 5.90
C ILE A 80 6.25 8.18 7.22
N ARG A 81 6.09 6.86 7.13
CA ARG A 81 6.10 5.95 8.27
C ARG A 81 7.52 5.71 8.73
N ARG A 82 8.41 5.35 7.77
CA ARG A 82 9.80 5.01 8.01
C ARG A 82 10.65 5.32 6.78
N ILE A 83 11.92 5.61 6.99
CA ILE A 83 12.95 5.59 5.95
C ILE A 83 14.09 4.79 6.53
N GLU A 84 14.44 3.72 5.85
CA GLU A 84 15.54 2.85 6.25
C GLU A 84 16.38 2.45 5.04
N ARG A 85 17.63 2.11 5.30
CA ARG A 85 18.47 1.45 4.32
C ARG A 85 18.45 -0.04 4.58
N ARG A 86 18.17 -0.80 3.54
CA ARG A 86 18.23 -2.25 3.56
C ARG A 86 19.06 -2.70 2.36
N ASP A 87 20.13 -3.41 2.62
CA ASP A 87 21.12 -3.81 1.61
C ASP A 87 21.63 -2.61 0.79
N ASP A 88 21.34 -2.57 -0.50
CA ASP A 88 21.76 -1.53 -1.42
C ASP A 88 20.63 -0.55 -1.80
N ALA A 89 19.47 -0.59 -1.09
CA ALA A 89 18.32 0.27 -1.35
C ALA A 89 17.95 1.16 -0.16
N GLU A 90 17.51 2.37 -0.44
CA GLU A 90 16.78 3.23 0.51
C GLU A 90 15.28 2.96 0.35
N ILE A 91 14.62 2.51 1.42
CA ILE A 91 13.19 2.21 1.43
C ILE A 91 12.46 3.36 2.13
N VAL A 92 11.51 3.95 1.44
CA VAL A 92 10.65 5.03 1.94
C VAL A 92 9.24 4.49 2.09
N GLU A 93 8.85 4.15 3.31
CA GLU A 93 7.51 3.65 3.62
C GLU A 93 6.56 4.83 3.87
N LEU A 94 5.49 4.87 3.08
CA LEU A 94 4.42 5.85 3.23
C LEU A 94 3.22 5.26 3.97
N GLN A 95 2.40 6.15 4.57
CA GLN A 95 1.18 5.75 5.27
C GLN A 95 0.06 6.77 5.18
N GLY A 96 -1.17 6.27 5.37
CA GLY A 96 -2.37 7.09 5.45
C GLY A 96 -2.81 7.68 4.12
N MET A 97 -3.60 8.74 4.15
CA MET A 97 -4.06 9.42 2.92
C MET A 97 -2.99 10.40 2.41
N ILE A 98 -2.57 10.22 1.17
CA ILE A 98 -1.62 11.11 0.51
C ILE A 98 -2.37 12.20 -0.27
N THR A 99 -2.39 13.39 0.31
CA THR A 99 -2.90 14.64 -0.27
C THR A 99 -1.75 15.47 -0.82
N PHE A 100 -2.05 16.60 -1.48
CA PHE A 100 -1.02 17.56 -1.88
C PHE A 100 -0.09 17.95 -0.72
N THR A 101 -0.67 18.26 0.44
CA THR A 101 0.10 18.68 1.62
C THR A 101 1.00 17.60 2.17
N SER A 102 0.52 16.36 2.27
CA SER A 102 1.36 15.23 2.72
C SER A 102 2.44 14.90 1.71
N ALA A 103 2.13 14.92 0.40
CA ALA A 103 3.10 14.72 -0.66
C ALA A 103 4.22 15.76 -0.64
N GLU A 104 3.89 17.05 -0.47
CA GLU A 104 4.87 18.13 -0.34
C GLU A 104 5.80 17.92 0.86
N LYS A 105 5.24 17.54 2.02
CA LYS A 105 6.03 17.23 3.21
C LYS A 105 6.93 16.02 3.03
N ILE A 106 6.44 14.97 2.35
CA ILE A 106 7.22 13.77 2.02
C ILE A 106 8.42 14.16 1.17
N LEU A 107 8.21 14.85 0.04
CA LEU A 107 9.28 15.24 -0.88
C LEU A 107 10.28 16.20 -0.25
N ARG A 108 9.80 17.15 0.54
CA ARG A 108 10.67 18.05 1.32
C ARG A 108 11.50 17.26 2.33
N GLY A 109 10.90 16.32 3.06
CA GLY A 109 11.60 15.45 4.01
C GLY A 109 12.68 14.62 3.33
N LEU A 110 12.41 14.09 2.15
CA LEU A 110 13.38 13.35 1.34
C LEU A 110 14.51 14.25 0.85
N SER A 111 14.20 15.43 0.29
CA SER A 111 15.22 16.37 -0.24
C SER A 111 16.18 16.91 0.83
N GLN A 112 15.77 16.92 2.08
CA GLN A 112 16.61 17.34 3.21
C GLN A 112 17.51 16.21 3.75
N ARG A 113 17.31 14.96 3.29
CA ARG A 113 18.12 13.82 3.68
C ARG A 113 19.19 13.53 2.64
N ARG A 114 20.33 13.07 3.13
CA ARG A 114 21.34 12.50 2.26
C ARG A 114 21.02 11.01 2.09
N LEU A 115 20.45 10.65 0.95
CA LEU A 115 20.30 9.26 0.57
C LEU A 115 21.70 8.67 0.33
N THR A 116 21.89 7.44 0.75
CA THR A 116 23.19 6.75 0.71
C THR A 116 23.26 5.66 -0.36
N SER A 117 22.11 5.34 -0.96
CA SER A 117 21.98 4.45 -2.11
C SER A 117 21.37 5.18 -3.30
N THR A 118 21.70 4.74 -4.50
CA THR A 118 21.05 5.15 -5.76
C THR A 118 19.79 4.34 -6.07
N ASN A 119 19.51 3.26 -5.33
CA ASN A 119 18.28 2.50 -5.44
C ASN A 119 17.27 3.04 -4.42
N LEU A 120 16.18 3.64 -4.91
CA LEU A 120 15.12 4.21 -4.10
C LEU A 120 13.83 3.42 -4.29
N ILE A 121 13.34 2.84 -3.20
CA ILE A 121 12.10 2.07 -3.17
C ILE A 121 11.04 2.90 -2.45
N LEU A 122 9.94 3.19 -3.13
CA LEU A 122 8.75 3.78 -2.51
C LEU A 122 7.78 2.66 -2.15
N ASP A 123 7.59 2.45 -0.86
CA ASP A 123 6.62 1.50 -0.33
C ASP A 123 5.34 2.24 0.04
N VAL A 124 4.26 1.95 -0.67
CA VAL A 124 2.94 2.55 -0.45
C VAL A 124 1.93 1.58 0.16
N SER A 125 2.37 0.43 0.68
CA SER A 125 1.50 -0.57 1.32
C SER A 125 0.68 -0.03 2.50
N GLY A 126 1.22 0.97 3.22
CA GLY A 126 0.52 1.66 4.31
C GLY A 126 -0.37 2.84 3.85
N VAL A 127 -0.45 3.11 2.55
CA VAL A 127 -1.25 4.22 2.01
C VAL A 127 -2.69 3.77 1.82
N THR A 128 -3.62 4.48 2.45
CA THR A 128 -5.06 4.17 2.32
C THR A 128 -5.68 4.74 1.06
N ALA A 129 -5.20 5.87 0.56
CA ALA A 129 -5.62 6.49 -0.69
C ALA A 129 -4.68 7.62 -1.12
N PHE A 130 -4.66 7.90 -2.43
CA PHE A 130 -4.10 9.12 -2.99
C PHE A 130 -5.22 10.03 -3.50
N ASN A 131 -5.20 11.32 -3.17
CA ASN A 131 -5.94 12.26 -4.01
C ASN A 131 -5.12 12.56 -5.28
N LYS A 132 -5.79 13.08 -6.33
CA LYS A 132 -5.12 13.34 -7.61
C LYS A 132 -3.87 14.22 -7.47
N ALA A 133 -3.98 15.34 -6.76
CA ALA A 133 -2.86 16.28 -6.61
C ALA A 133 -1.68 15.69 -5.79
N GLY A 134 -1.96 14.87 -4.77
CA GLY A 134 -0.93 14.18 -4.01
C GLY A 134 -0.23 13.10 -4.84
N ARG A 135 -0.98 12.35 -5.65
CA ARG A 135 -0.44 11.35 -6.57
C ARG A 135 0.47 12.00 -7.61
N ASP A 136 -0.04 13.03 -8.31
CA ASP A 136 0.71 13.71 -9.34
C ASP A 136 2.03 14.29 -8.77
N LEU A 137 1.96 14.92 -7.60
CA LEU A 137 3.15 15.51 -6.95
C LEU A 137 4.18 14.46 -6.51
N ILE A 138 3.75 13.30 -5.97
CA ILE A 138 4.67 12.20 -5.64
C ILE A 138 5.35 11.69 -6.93
N LYS A 139 4.59 11.46 -8.00
CA LYS A 139 5.14 10.99 -9.28
C LYS A 139 6.14 11.98 -9.87
N ASP A 140 5.82 13.28 -9.86
CA ASP A 140 6.73 14.33 -10.32
C ASP A 140 8.03 14.38 -9.48
N GLY A 141 7.93 14.24 -8.17
CA GLY A 141 9.08 14.18 -7.29
C GLY A 141 9.96 12.95 -7.54
N LEU A 142 9.36 11.78 -7.72
CA LEU A 142 10.10 10.55 -8.05
C LEU A 142 10.78 10.65 -9.43
N MET A 143 10.11 11.26 -10.40
CA MET A 143 10.70 11.54 -11.72
C MET A 143 11.95 12.41 -11.59
N GLN A 144 11.91 13.44 -10.72
CA GLN A 144 13.09 14.29 -10.45
C GLN A 144 14.26 13.47 -9.86
N TYR A 145 14.00 12.59 -8.86
CA TYR A 145 15.03 11.71 -8.33
C TYR A 145 15.61 10.77 -9.40
N ARG A 146 14.77 10.22 -10.28
CA ARG A 146 15.24 9.41 -11.41
C ARG A 146 16.17 10.23 -12.32
N ASP A 147 15.82 11.47 -12.64
CA ASP A 147 16.62 12.36 -13.49
C ASP A 147 17.94 12.75 -12.81
N GLU A 148 18.00 12.70 -11.49
CA GLU A 148 19.22 12.83 -10.68
C GLU A 148 20.06 11.54 -10.63
N GLY A 149 19.60 10.45 -11.27
CA GLY A 149 20.33 9.19 -11.41
C GLY A 149 19.92 8.09 -10.42
N TYR A 150 18.79 8.24 -9.73
CA TYR A 150 18.26 7.19 -8.87
C TYR A 150 17.45 6.16 -9.68
N ASN A 151 17.59 4.89 -9.34
CA ASN A 151 16.72 3.81 -9.81
C ASN A 151 15.47 3.79 -8.94
N ILE A 152 14.31 4.08 -9.52
CA ILE A 152 13.05 4.17 -8.80
C ILE A 152 12.26 2.87 -8.92
N SER A 153 11.94 2.25 -7.79
CA SER A 153 11.06 1.10 -7.69
C SER A 153 9.88 1.42 -6.76
N ILE A 154 8.72 0.83 -7.05
CA ILE A 154 7.48 1.05 -6.27
C ILE A 154 6.94 -0.30 -5.82
N TYR A 155 6.69 -0.41 -4.53
CA TYR A 155 5.93 -1.49 -3.91
C TYR A 155 4.53 -1.00 -3.58
N ASP A 156 3.54 -1.51 -4.31
CA ASP A 156 2.11 -1.11 -4.21
C ASP A 156 1.22 -2.35 -4.35
N PRO A 157 1.11 -3.17 -3.29
CA PRO A 157 0.38 -4.43 -3.34
C PRO A 157 -1.13 -4.25 -3.54
N ASP A 158 -1.68 -3.10 -3.14
CA ASP A 158 -3.11 -2.79 -3.21
C ASP A 158 -3.48 -1.91 -4.42
N HIS A 159 -2.52 -1.63 -5.31
CA HIS A 159 -2.70 -0.77 -6.49
C HIS A 159 -3.28 0.63 -6.16
N THR A 160 -2.92 1.18 -4.99
CA THR A 160 -3.40 2.48 -4.52
C THR A 160 -2.88 3.65 -5.36
N LEU A 161 -1.70 3.52 -5.94
CA LEU A 161 -1.12 4.51 -6.86
C LEU A 161 -1.73 4.45 -8.27
N SER A 162 -2.41 3.36 -8.62
CA SER A 162 -3.11 3.07 -9.87
C SER A 162 -2.19 2.76 -11.06
N ASP A 163 -1.15 3.52 -11.29
CA ASP A 163 -0.14 3.33 -12.33
C ASP A 163 1.21 3.90 -11.89
N TYR A 164 2.28 3.47 -12.53
CA TYR A 164 3.67 3.87 -12.21
C TYR A 164 4.31 4.66 -13.36
N GLU A 165 3.50 5.16 -14.30
CA GLU A 165 3.95 5.95 -15.42
C GLU A 165 4.22 7.40 -14.99
N PHE A 166 5.38 7.92 -15.40
CA PHE A 166 5.77 9.30 -15.20
C PHE A 166 5.24 10.21 -16.34
N ALA A 167 5.29 11.52 -16.13
CA ALA A 167 4.79 12.49 -17.10
C ALA A 167 5.48 12.44 -18.49
N ASP A 168 6.67 11.87 -18.56
CA ASP A 168 7.44 11.69 -19.81
C ASP A 168 7.17 10.34 -20.51
N GLY A 169 6.24 9.53 -19.99
CA GLY A 169 5.87 8.23 -20.53
C GLY A 169 6.80 7.06 -20.12
N THR A 170 7.82 7.33 -19.32
CA THR A 170 8.61 6.23 -18.71
C THR A 170 7.91 5.69 -17.48
N THR A 171 8.29 4.48 -17.04
CA THR A 171 7.61 3.79 -15.94
C THR A 171 8.60 3.39 -14.85
N ALA A 172 8.24 3.59 -13.57
CA ALA A 172 9.01 3.06 -12.46
C ALA A 172 8.92 1.53 -12.42
N GLN A 173 9.94 0.88 -11.87
CA GLN A 173 9.94 -0.57 -11.70
C GLN A 173 8.92 -0.98 -10.62
N ALA A 174 8.00 -1.89 -10.94
CA ALA A 174 7.10 -2.47 -9.95
C ALA A 174 7.81 -3.58 -9.16
N ILE A 175 7.79 -3.47 -7.84
CA ILE A 175 8.15 -4.57 -6.94
C ILE A 175 6.89 -5.35 -6.63
N ARG A 176 6.99 -6.68 -6.66
CA ARG A 176 5.88 -7.59 -6.37
C ARG A 176 6.28 -8.55 -5.27
N ASP A 177 5.29 -8.98 -4.51
CA ASP A 177 5.40 -10.05 -3.54
C ASP A 177 5.86 -11.36 -4.20
N PHE A 178 6.38 -12.28 -3.41
CA PHE A 178 6.63 -13.62 -3.90
C PHE A 178 5.33 -14.30 -4.31
N THR A 179 5.31 -14.86 -5.51
CA THR A 179 4.18 -15.64 -6.04
C THR A 179 4.64 -16.97 -6.61
N ALA A 180 3.78 -17.97 -6.49
CA ALA A 180 3.93 -19.26 -7.17
C ALA A 180 2.56 -19.76 -7.63
N SER A 181 2.48 -20.26 -8.86
CA SER A 181 1.23 -20.76 -9.42
C SER A 181 1.40 -22.18 -9.97
N PHE A 182 0.38 -23.01 -9.81
CA PHE A 182 0.34 -24.35 -10.37
C PHE A 182 -1.10 -24.78 -10.63
N SER A 183 -1.29 -25.73 -11.57
CA SER A 183 -2.59 -26.36 -11.84
C SER A 183 -2.53 -27.85 -11.54
N VAL A 184 -3.63 -28.37 -11.00
CA VAL A 184 -3.80 -29.79 -10.65
C VAL A 184 -5.15 -30.31 -11.15
N PRO A 185 -5.27 -31.58 -11.53
CA PRO A 185 -6.51 -32.21 -11.97
C PRO A 185 -7.34 -32.69 -10.76
N ALA A 186 -7.70 -31.79 -9.84
CA ALA A 186 -8.47 -32.05 -8.64
C ALA A 186 -9.54 -30.99 -8.50
N THR A 187 -10.58 -31.26 -7.73
CA THR A 187 -11.64 -30.26 -7.45
C THR A 187 -11.11 -29.15 -6.55
N ARG A 188 -11.77 -27.98 -6.58
CA ARG A 188 -11.40 -26.86 -5.71
C ARG A 188 -11.51 -27.20 -4.23
N GLU A 189 -12.51 -28.00 -3.86
CA GLU A 189 -12.75 -28.49 -2.50
C GLU A 189 -11.62 -29.43 -2.06
N GLU A 190 -11.14 -30.33 -2.91
CA GLU A 190 -10.01 -31.22 -2.60
C GLU A 190 -8.71 -30.44 -2.41
N VAL A 191 -8.49 -29.42 -3.24
CA VAL A 191 -7.36 -28.49 -3.13
C VAL A 191 -7.43 -27.71 -1.84
N TYR A 192 -8.58 -27.12 -1.52
CA TYR A 192 -8.82 -26.40 -0.28
C TYR A 192 -8.53 -27.27 0.96
N GLN A 193 -9.08 -28.49 0.98
CA GLN A 193 -8.86 -29.47 2.06
C GLN A 193 -7.39 -29.94 2.16
N ALA A 194 -6.62 -29.85 1.10
CA ALA A 194 -5.20 -30.14 1.16
C ALA A 194 -4.41 -28.96 1.74
N ILE A 195 -4.69 -27.73 1.28
CA ILE A 195 -4.01 -26.52 1.75
C ILE A 195 -4.22 -26.32 3.25
N THR A 196 -5.46 -26.46 3.74
CA THR A 196 -5.84 -26.27 5.15
C THR A 196 -5.29 -27.32 6.13
N LYS A 197 -4.45 -28.26 5.63
CA LYS A 197 -3.73 -29.23 6.46
C LYS A 197 -2.22 -29.07 6.33
N PRO A 198 -1.65 -27.91 6.73
CA PRO A 198 -0.22 -27.60 6.53
C PRO A 198 0.70 -28.63 7.18
N LYS A 199 0.29 -29.26 8.27
CA LYS A 199 1.02 -30.38 8.89
C LYS A 199 1.36 -31.51 7.90
N THR A 200 0.57 -31.70 6.86
CA THR A 200 0.73 -32.82 5.92
C THR A 200 1.61 -32.50 4.70
N TRP A 201 1.82 -31.23 4.39
CA TRP A 201 2.56 -30.84 3.20
C TRP A 201 3.67 -29.81 3.46
N TRP A 202 3.51 -29.02 4.53
CA TRP A 202 4.52 -28.03 4.90
C TRP A 202 5.53 -28.65 5.87
N ASP A 203 5.11 -28.97 7.09
CA ASP A 203 5.97 -29.56 8.11
C ASP A 203 5.13 -30.24 9.21
N GLU A 204 5.57 -31.42 9.70
CA GLU A 204 4.87 -32.16 10.78
C GLU A 204 4.84 -31.41 12.12
N ARG A 205 5.68 -30.41 12.31
CA ARG A 205 5.76 -29.55 13.49
C ARG A 205 4.73 -28.42 13.50
N VAL A 206 3.90 -28.30 12.45
CA VAL A 206 2.77 -27.37 12.45
C VAL A 206 1.70 -27.87 13.41
N GLU A 207 1.26 -27.02 14.33
CA GLU A 207 0.24 -27.33 15.33
C GLU A 207 -0.86 -26.26 15.33
N GLY A 208 -2.11 -26.67 15.63
CA GLY A 208 -3.27 -25.79 15.61
C GLY A 208 -4.23 -26.07 14.46
N ASP A 209 -5.17 -25.16 14.23
CA ASP A 209 -6.19 -25.26 13.18
C ASP A 209 -5.98 -24.16 12.12
N ALA A 210 -5.75 -24.59 10.88
CA ALA A 210 -5.51 -23.71 9.74
C ALA A 210 -6.72 -23.64 8.77
N ALA A 211 -7.89 -24.19 9.15
CA ALA A 211 -9.04 -24.34 8.26
C ALA A 211 -10.18 -23.37 8.56
N GLU A 212 -10.42 -23.03 9.82
CA GLU A 212 -11.56 -22.20 10.21
C GLU A 212 -11.16 -20.73 10.38
N GLN A 213 -11.96 -19.82 9.84
CA GLN A 213 -11.73 -18.38 10.02
C GLN A 213 -11.74 -18.00 11.50
N GLY A 214 -10.71 -17.29 11.95
CA GLY A 214 -10.51 -16.89 13.33
C GLY A 214 -9.78 -17.92 14.20
N SER A 215 -9.43 -19.10 13.65
CA SER A 215 -8.54 -20.04 14.33
C SER A 215 -7.07 -19.63 14.17
N GLU A 216 -6.21 -20.26 14.96
CA GLU A 216 -4.78 -20.00 15.02
C GLU A 216 -4.01 -21.30 14.88
N PHE A 217 -2.85 -21.23 14.25
CA PHE A 217 -1.88 -22.31 14.19
C PHE A 217 -0.47 -21.74 14.21
N HIS A 218 0.51 -22.60 14.49
CA HIS A 218 1.90 -22.16 14.50
C HIS A 218 2.82 -23.23 13.94
N TYR A 219 3.95 -22.78 13.45
CA TYR A 219 5.12 -23.59 13.12
C TYR A 219 6.22 -23.30 14.13
N SER A 220 6.87 -24.32 14.64
CA SER A 220 8.01 -24.16 15.54
C SER A 220 9.10 -25.20 15.27
N ASP A 221 10.35 -24.75 15.24
CA ASP A 221 11.54 -25.61 15.28
C ASP A 221 12.52 -25.11 16.35
N ASP A 222 13.73 -25.64 16.37
CA ASP A 222 14.74 -25.29 17.39
C ASP A 222 15.15 -23.82 17.34
N ASP A 223 15.05 -23.18 16.17
CA ASP A 223 15.58 -21.83 15.90
C ASP A 223 14.46 -20.83 15.53
N ARG A 224 13.24 -21.30 15.19
CA ARG A 224 12.19 -20.44 14.65
C ARG A 224 10.81 -20.79 15.26
N TYR A 225 10.06 -19.75 15.61
CA TYR A 225 8.62 -19.83 15.91
C TYR A 225 7.89 -18.83 15.05
N VAL A 226 6.82 -19.27 14.37
CA VAL A 226 5.95 -18.40 13.58
C VAL A 226 4.50 -18.74 13.86
N GLY A 227 3.75 -17.79 14.39
CA GLY A 227 2.32 -17.88 14.62
C GLY A 227 1.51 -17.36 13.44
N PHE A 228 0.34 -17.94 13.22
CA PHE A 228 -0.58 -17.55 12.15
C PHE A 228 -2.01 -17.48 12.67
N SER A 229 -2.77 -16.48 12.19
CA SER A 229 -4.22 -16.43 12.33
C SER A 229 -4.90 -16.62 10.97
N VAL A 230 -5.98 -17.40 10.95
CA VAL A 230 -6.79 -17.62 9.75
C VAL A 230 -7.72 -16.42 9.54
N LYS A 231 -7.33 -15.50 8.65
CA LYS A 231 -8.06 -14.27 8.37
C LYS A 231 -9.27 -14.50 7.48
N GLU A 232 -9.11 -15.35 6.49
CA GLU A 232 -10.14 -15.69 5.51
C GLU A 232 -10.08 -17.17 5.19
N ALA A 233 -11.25 -17.83 5.15
CA ALA A 233 -11.41 -19.23 4.81
C ALA A 233 -12.69 -19.41 3.98
N ASP A 234 -12.64 -19.03 2.68
CA ASP A 234 -13.73 -19.20 1.71
C ASP A 234 -13.51 -20.53 0.98
N ASP A 235 -14.32 -21.53 1.35
CA ASP A 235 -14.19 -22.92 0.90
C ASP A 235 -14.14 -23.05 -0.63
N GLY A 236 -13.09 -23.68 -1.12
CA GLY A 236 -12.84 -23.88 -2.55
C GLY A 236 -12.49 -22.61 -3.33
N LYS A 237 -12.23 -21.45 -2.68
CA LYS A 237 -11.92 -20.20 -3.37
C LYS A 237 -10.69 -19.49 -2.84
N ARG A 238 -10.63 -19.26 -1.53
CA ARG A 238 -9.57 -18.44 -0.96
C ARG A 238 -9.25 -18.78 0.48
N ILE A 239 -7.95 -18.75 0.80
CA ILE A 239 -7.43 -18.90 2.15
C ILE A 239 -6.45 -17.77 2.39
N VAL A 240 -6.54 -17.08 3.53
CA VAL A 240 -5.58 -16.06 3.96
C VAL A 240 -5.15 -16.38 5.39
N TRP A 241 -3.86 -16.56 5.57
CA TRP A 241 -3.22 -16.70 6.88
C TRP A 241 -2.34 -15.49 7.12
N ASP A 242 -2.67 -14.67 8.12
CA ASP A 242 -1.83 -13.56 8.55
C ASP A 242 -0.78 -14.07 9.53
N VAL A 243 0.44 -13.64 9.37
CA VAL A 243 1.52 -13.91 10.31
C VAL A 243 1.34 -13.03 11.53
N GLU A 244 1.31 -13.64 12.71
CA GLU A 244 1.19 -12.92 13.97
C GLU A 244 2.56 -12.33 14.35
N PRO A 245 2.62 -11.01 14.63
CA PRO A 245 3.85 -10.39 15.06
C PRO A 245 4.29 -10.95 16.42
N THR A 246 5.58 -11.18 16.58
CA THR A 246 6.14 -11.64 17.83
C THR A 246 6.85 -10.53 18.59
N ASP A 247 6.62 -10.45 19.90
CA ASP A 247 7.32 -9.54 20.79
C ASP A 247 8.64 -10.13 21.33
N ASN A 248 8.96 -11.37 20.94
CA ASN A 248 10.14 -12.06 21.43
C ASN A 248 11.39 -11.67 20.62
N PRO A 249 12.35 -10.94 21.19
CA PRO A 249 13.53 -10.48 20.45
C PRO A 249 14.51 -11.60 20.03
N LYS A 250 14.22 -12.85 20.38
CA LYS A 250 14.97 -14.04 19.95
C LYS A 250 14.33 -14.77 18.77
N GLU A 251 13.15 -14.35 18.37
CA GLU A 251 12.42 -14.92 17.27
C GLU A 251 12.71 -14.18 15.97
N ASP A 252 12.53 -14.85 14.85
CA ASP A 252 12.77 -14.30 13.54
C ASP A 252 11.59 -13.40 13.15
N HIS A 253 11.83 -12.10 12.99
CA HIS A 253 10.84 -11.11 12.61
C HIS A 253 10.72 -10.91 11.09
N GLU A 254 11.38 -11.76 10.28
CA GLU A 254 11.37 -11.60 8.82
C GLU A 254 9.97 -11.75 8.20
N TRP A 255 9.07 -12.45 8.89
CA TRP A 255 7.70 -12.70 8.43
C TRP A 255 6.65 -11.82 9.11
N ASP A 256 7.03 -11.01 10.09
CA ASP A 256 6.09 -10.12 10.77
C ASP A 256 5.36 -9.21 9.75
N ASP A 257 4.07 -8.95 9.99
CA ASP A 257 3.19 -8.15 9.14
C ASP A 257 3.04 -8.70 7.69
N THR A 258 3.32 -9.99 7.45
CA THR A 258 3.11 -10.65 6.16
C THR A 258 1.87 -11.55 6.17
N SER A 259 1.44 -12.00 4.98
CA SER A 259 0.30 -12.90 4.84
C SER A 259 0.57 -13.97 3.79
N LEU A 260 0.12 -15.19 4.05
CA LEU A 260 0.10 -16.28 3.09
C LEU A 260 -1.28 -16.38 2.46
N ILE A 261 -1.36 -16.16 1.16
CA ILE A 261 -2.62 -16.11 0.40
C ILE A 261 -2.64 -17.24 -0.61
N PHE A 262 -3.72 -18.01 -0.62
CA PHE A 262 -3.99 -19.04 -1.63
C PHE A 262 -5.30 -18.70 -2.34
N ASP A 263 -5.23 -18.29 -3.59
CA ASP A 263 -6.39 -18.13 -4.46
C ASP A 263 -6.59 -19.40 -5.28
N ILE A 264 -7.80 -19.96 -5.24
CA ILE A 264 -8.17 -21.23 -5.86
C ILE A 264 -9.21 -20.94 -6.94
N GLU A 265 -8.88 -21.20 -8.19
CA GLU A 265 -9.73 -20.93 -9.35
C GLU A 265 -9.72 -22.09 -10.33
N GLU A 266 -10.68 -22.15 -11.23
CA GLU A 266 -10.67 -23.09 -12.35
C GLU A 266 -9.92 -22.45 -13.52
N ASP A 267 -8.97 -23.18 -14.11
CA ASP A 267 -8.26 -22.72 -15.30
C ASP A 267 -9.04 -23.03 -16.59
N GLU A 268 -8.58 -22.48 -17.72
CA GLU A 268 -9.23 -22.66 -19.03
C GLU A 268 -9.28 -24.13 -19.49
N SER A 269 -8.52 -25.02 -18.90
CA SER A 269 -8.50 -26.46 -19.19
C SER A 269 -9.41 -27.29 -18.28
N GLY A 270 -10.14 -26.63 -17.35
CA GLY A 270 -11.01 -27.29 -16.38
C GLY A 270 -10.25 -27.93 -15.21
N LYS A 271 -8.99 -27.55 -14.98
CA LYS A 271 -8.20 -27.93 -13.82
C LYS A 271 -8.28 -26.85 -12.75
N THR A 272 -8.05 -27.23 -11.51
CA THR A 272 -7.92 -26.27 -10.43
C THR A 272 -6.54 -25.64 -10.44
N LYS A 273 -6.49 -24.33 -10.56
CA LYS A 273 -5.30 -23.49 -10.47
C LYS A 273 -5.22 -22.90 -9.06
N VAL A 274 -4.03 -22.97 -8.48
CA VAL A 274 -3.70 -22.34 -7.21
C VAL A 274 -2.70 -21.23 -7.47
N ASN A 275 -3.02 -20.01 -7.04
CA ASN A 275 -2.09 -18.89 -7.00
C ASN A 275 -1.72 -18.66 -5.54
N PHE A 276 -0.49 -18.97 -5.19
CA PHE A 276 0.07 -18.67 -3.88
C PHE A 276 0.78 -17.32 -3.91
N THR A 277 0.54 -16.49 -2.90
CA THR A 277 1.24 -15.21 -2.69
C THR A 277 1.69 -15.13 -1.24
N HIS A 278 2.98 -14.88 -1.01
CA HIS A 278 3.47 -14.47 0.29
C HIS A 278 3.52 -12.94 0.29
N ARG A 279 2.40 -12.32 0.69
CA ARG A 279 2.23 -10.87 0.71
C ARG A 279 3.13 -10.25 1.77
N GLY A 280 3.85 -9.20 1.41
CA GLY A 280 4.82 -8.52 2.27
C GLY A 280 6.25 -9.08 2.12
N MET A 281 6.43 -10.23 1.45
CA MET A 281 7.73 -10.80 1.15
C MET A 281 8.25 -10.27 -0.18
N ARG A 282 9.25 -9.42 -0.14
CA ARG A 282 9.71 -8.61 -1.28
C ARG A 282 11.14 -8.96 -1.69
N PRO A 283 11.50 -8.84 -2.99
CA PRO A 283 12.83 -9.19 -3.50
C PRO A 283 14.03 -8.46 -2.84
N HIS A 284 13.78 -7.37 -2.14
CA HIS A 284 14.81 -6.61 -1.43
C HIS A 284 14.86 -6.90 0.08
N ASP A 285 14.03 -7.81 0.57
CA ASP A 285 14.09 -8.25 1.96
C ASP A 285 15.24 -9.25 2.13
N SER A 286 15.95 -9.18 3.28
CA SER A 286 16.96 -10.17 3.62
C SER A 286 16.33 -11.56 3.67
N GLY A 287 17.05 -12.59 3.24
CA GLY A 287 16.51 -13.96 3.22
C GLY A 287 15.51 -14.27 2.10
N TYR A 288 15.09 -13.28 1.27
CA TYR A 288 14.08 -13.48 0.23
C TYR A 288 14.35 -14.70 -0.65
N GLU A 289 15.57 -14.84 -1.19
CA GLU A 289 15.89 -15.95 -2.11
C GLU A 289 15.82 -17.32 -1.43
N GLU A 290 16.18 -17.39 -0.15
CA GLU A 290 16.12 -18.61 0.65
C GLU A 290 14.67 -18.99 0.94
N ILE A 291 13.87 -18.06 1.41
CA ILE A 291 12.43 -18.25 1.68
C ILE A 291 11.68 -18.57 0.37
N ALA A 292 11.97 -17.86 -0.72
CA ALA A 292 11.36 -18.12 -2.02
C ALA A 292 11.68 -19.52 -2.55
N LYS A 293 12.93 -20.00 -2.32
CA LYS A 293 13.34 -21.36 -2.64
C LYS A 293 12.59 -22.37 -1.77
N GLU A 294 12.50 -22.14 -0.47
CA GLU A 294 11.75 -23.02 0.44
C GLU A 294 10.29 -23.14 0.02
N TRP A 295 9.61 -22.02 -0.30
CA TRP A 295 8.23 -22.05 -0.78
C TRP A 295 8.07 -22.86 -2.07
N ARG A 296 8.96 -22.66 -3.06
CA ARG A 296 8.94 -23.44 -4.30
C ARG A 296 9.09 -24.93 -4.02
N GLU A 297 9.98 -25.31 -3.09
CA GLU A 297 10.18 -26.71 -2.72
C GLU A 297 9.01 -27.31 -1.96
N ARG A 298 8.45 -26.60 -0.99
CA ARG A 298 7.28 -27.05 -0.20
C ARG A 298 6.05 -27.22 -1.08
N ILE A 299 5.81 -26.30 -2.01
CA ILE A 299 4.71 -26.42 -2.97
C ILE A 299 4.95 -27.59 -3.91
N ALA A 300 6.11 -27.70 -4.53
CA ALA A 300 6.40 -28.71 -5.54
C ALA A 300 6.54 -30.14 -4.97
N LYS A 301 7.14 -30.28 -3.79
CA LYS A 301 7.43 -31.60 -3.18
C LYS A 301 6.41 -32.01 -2.12
N GLY A 302 5.68 -31.06 -1.52
CA GLY A 302 4.68 -31.28 -0.47
C GLY A 302 3.25 -31.17 -0.99
N LEU A 303 2.80 -29.96 -1.31
CA LEU A 303 1.39 -29.68 -1.61
C LEU A 303 0.90 -30.33 -2.91
N GLN A 304 1.62 -30.14 -4.02
CA GLN A 304 1.20 -30.70 -5.31
C GLN A 304 1.09 -32.23 -5.32
N PRO A 305 2.06 -33.01 -4.79
CA PRO A 305 1.94 -34.46 -4.72
C PRO A 305 0.82 -34.92 -3.77
N LEU A 306 0.57 -34.18 -2.68
CA LEU A 306 -0.52 -34.51 -1.77
C LEU A 306 -1.89 -34.43 -2.46
N ILE A 307 -2.11 -33.36 -3.24
CA ILE A 307 -3.36 -33.17 -3.98
C ILE A 307 -3.54 -34.28 -5.03
N ARG A 308 -2.50 -34.61 -5.80
CA ARG A 308 -2.56 -35.66 -6.82
C ARG A 308 -2.86 -37.05 -6.25
N ARG A 309 -2.30 -37.41 -5.09
CA ARG A 309 -2.57 -38.71 -4.42
C ARG A 309 -4.00 -38.83 -3.93
N ARG A 310 -4.65 -37.72 -3.57
CA ARG A 310 -6.06 -37.73 -3.14
C ARG A 310 -7.00 -38.00 -4.30
N GLU A 311 -6.70 -37.46 -5.50
CA GLU A 311 -7.45 -37.73 -6.71
C GLU A 311 -7.41 -39.22 -7.08
N GLU A 312 -6.22 -39.88 -7.07
CA GLU A 312 -6.08 -41.30 -7.32
C GLU A 312 -6.94 -42.16 -6.39
N ASN A 313 -7.01 -41.79 -5.10
CA ASN A 313 -7.82 -42.53 -4.09
C ASN A 313 -9.34 -42.24 -4.19
N SER A 314 -9.75 -41.12 -4.77
CA SER A 314 -11.18 -40.77 -4.93
C SER A 314 -11.79 -41.35 -6.22
N THR A 315 -10.96 -41.69 -7.21
CA THR A 315 -11.38 -42.37 -8.45
C THR A 315 -11.53 -43.90 -8.30
N ASP A 316 -10.97 -44.48 -7.24
CA ASP A 316 -11.08 -45.92 -6.93
C ASP A 316 -12.21 -46.27 -5.94
N SER A 317 -13.05 -45.31 -5.57
CA SER A 317 -14.21 -45.46 -4.67
C SER A 317 -15.52 -45.24 -5.39
#